data_a6838894462f6a61611c8a2ecc6202ce
#
_entry.id   a6838894462f6a61611c8a2ecc6202ce
#
_cell.length_a   1.000
_cell.length_b   1.000
_cell.length_c   1.000
_cell.angle_alpha   90.00
_cell.angle_beta   90.00
_cell.angle_gamma   90.00
#
_symmetry.space_group_name_H-M   'P 1'
#
loop_
_entity.id
_entity.type
_entity.pdbx_description
1 polymer ?
#
loop_
_entity_poly.entity_id
_entity_poly.type
_entity_poly.pdbx_seq_one_letter_code
_entity_poly.pdbx_strand_id
1 'polypeptide(L)'
;EVAQIQAEIAANNMESVRLEKAPKMAIYVPPLKQPWDDAVMMALDYAQVPYTRVFDEDVLAGDLAKYDWLHLHHEDFTGQYGKFYGAYRNTDWYQADQRDAEARAKRLGFAKVSDEKKAVAEATRTYVTNGGFLFAMCSATDTFDIALAAHDVDIVPQEFDYDGITPGFQDKLDYDRCFA
;
A
#
# COMPACT_ATOMS: atom_id res chain seq x y z
N GLU A 1 15.04 11.93 31.08
CA GLU A 1 13.86 11.23 30.51
C GLU A 1 14.25 9.85 29.96
N VAL A 2 15.19 9.72 28.97
CA VAL A 2 15.61 8.42 28.39
C VAL A 2 16.13 7.46 29.47
N ALA A 3 16.99 7.92 30.38
CA ALA A 3 17.52 7.09 31.47
C ALA A 3 16.41 6.61 32.44
N GLN A 4 15.39 7.41 32.65
CA GLN A 4 14.23 7.06 33.47
C GLN A 4 13.40 5.95 32.81
N ILE A 5 13.12 6.08 31.50
CA ILE A 5 12.41 5.06 30.71
C ILE A 5 13.19 3.73 30.71
N GLN A 6 14.50 3.78 30.52
CA GLN A 6 15.35 2.59 30.57
C GLN A 6 15.32 1.90 31.95
N ALA A 7 15.28 2.69 33.02
CA ALA A 7 15.17 2.15 34.38
C ALA A 7 13.79 1.49 34.61
N GLU A 8 12.71 2.08 34.12
CA GLU A 8 11.36 1.52 34.21
C GLU A 8 11.24 0.20 33.44
N ILE A 9 11.80 0.14 32.21
CA ILE A 9 11.84 -1.07 31.38
C ILE A 9 12.55 -2.19 32.14
N ALA A 10 13.74 -1.92 32.72
CA ALA A 10 14.50 -2.90 33.46
C ALA A 10 13.80 -3.35 34.76
N ALA A 11 13.19 -2.41 35.49
CA ALA A 11 12.48 -2.68 36.75
C ALA A 11 11.21 -3.54 36.54
N ASN A 12 10.56 -3.44 35.40
CA ASN A 12 9.31 -4.16 35.10
C ASN A 12 9.53 -5.40 34.20
N ASN A 13 10.78 -5.84 34.03
CA ASN A 13 11.14 -7.00 33.20
C ASN A 13 10.53 -6.92 31.79
N MET A 14 10.51 -5.72 31.21
CA MET A 14 10.06 -5.50 29.84
C MET A 14 11.23 -5.65 28.87
N GLU A 15 10.95 -6.19 27.68
CA GLU A 15 11.92 -6.21 26.60
C GLU A 15 11.88 -4.88 25.85
N SER A 16 13.05 -4.36 25.52
CA SER A 16 13.17 -3.20 24.64
C SER A 16 14.23 -3.44 23.56
N VAL A 17 13.90 -3.09 22.35
CA VAL A 17 14.85 -3.06 21.24
C VAL A 17 15.27 -1.62 21.02
N ARG A 18 16.57 -1.34 21.22
CA ARG A 18 17.12 -0.02 20.95
C ARG A 18 17.36 0.12 19.45
N LEU A 19 16.69 1.07 18.83
CA LEU A 19 17.01 1.45 17.45
C LEU A 19 18.32 2.25 17.42
N GLU A 20 19.26 1.85 16.59
CA GLU A 20 20.53 2.57 16.42
C GLU A 20 20.31 3.92 15.74
N LYS A 21 19.36 3.98 14.81
CA LYS A 21 18.93 5.20 14.13
C LYS A 21 17.41 5.19 13.94
N ALA A 22 16.81 6.37 13.84
CA ALA A 22 15.43 6.47 13.42
C ALA A 22 15.32 6.01 11.94
N PRO A 23 14.39 5.09 11.61
CA PRO A 23 14.19 4.68 10.23
C PRO A 23 13.65 5.84 9.39
N LYS A 24 14.06 5.91 8.13
CA LYS A 24 13.40 6.77 7.15
C LYS A 24 12.11 6.09 6.73
N MET A 25 10.98 6.64 7.18
CA MET A 25 9.65 6.06 6.93
C MET A 25 9.00 6.67 5.69
N ALA A 26 8.49 5.81 4.82
CA ALA A 26 7.56 6.17 3.77
C ALA A 26 6.16 5.66 4.12
N ILE A 27 5.12 6.47 3.86
CA ILE A 27 3.72 6.04 3.91
C ILE A 27 3.17 6.07 2.49
N TYR A 28 2.62 4.97 2.07
CA TYR A 28 1.96 4.87 0.78
C TYR A 28 0.53 5.41 0.90
N VAL A 29 0.27 6.52 0.22
CA VAL A 29 -1.01 7.24 0.35
C VAL A 29 -1.25 8.12 -0.87
N PRO A 30 -2.51 8.25 -1.35
CA PRO A 30 -2.84 9.14 -2.45
C PRO A 30 -2.41 10.59 -2.18
N PRO A 31 -1.90 11.32 -3.19
CA PRO A 31 -1.29 12.64 -3.01
C PRO A 31 -2.21 13.70 -2.37
N LEU A 32 -3.52 13.60 -2.59
CA LEU A 32 -4.50 14.58 -2.12
C LEU A 32 -5.06 14.29 -0.73
N LYS A 33 -4.73 13.13 -0.13
CA LYS A 33 -5.16 12.84 1.25
C LYS A 33 -4.47 13.76 2.23
N GLN A 34 -5.25 14.26 3.17
CA GLN A 34 -4.74 15.08 4.27
C GLN A 34 -4.50 14.18 5.50
N PRO A 35 -3.63 14.56 6.46
CA PRO A 35 -3.40 13.76 7.66
C PRO A 35 -4.68 13.43 8.44
N TRP A 36 -5.64 14.34 8.48
CA TRP A 36 -6.93 14.10 9.18
C TRP A 36 -7.88 13.15 8.44
N ASP A 37 -7.63 12.85 7.15
CA ASP A 37 -8.37 11.83 6.41
C ASP A 37 -7.83 10.42 6.66
N ASP A 38 -6.72 10.33 7.40
CA ASP A 38 -5.96 9.11 7.61
C ASP A 38 -5.48 9.02 9.07
N ALA A 39 -5.99 8.03 9.79
CA ALA A 39 -5.67 7.87 11.21
C ALA A 39 -4.18 7.59 11.48
N VAL A 40 -3.47 6.94 10.55
CA VAL A 40 -2.04 6.66 10.68
C VAL A 40 -1.24 7.95 10.56
N MET A 41 -1.45 8.72 9.49
CA MET A 41 -0.78 10.01 9.31
C MET A 41 -1.08 10.95 10.47
N MET A 42 -2.35 11.03 10.90
CA MET A 42 -2.74 11.86 12.04
C MET A 42 -2.02 11.44 13.33
N ALA A 43 -1.90 10.14 13.60
CA ALA A 43 -1.19 9.65 14.78
C ALA A 43 0.31 9.96 14.73
N LEU A 44 0.94 9.82 13.57
CA LEU A 44 2.36 10.14 13.37
C LEU A 44 2.63 11.64 13.51
N ASP A 45 1.76 12.49 12.93
CA ASP A 45 1.85 13.95 13.10
C ASP A 45 1.69 14.33 14.56
N TYR A 46 0.72 13.75 15.27
CA TYR A 46 0.54 13.98 16.70
C TYR A 46 1.75 13.55 17.53
N ALA A 47 2.35 12.40 17.17
CA ALA A 47 3.55 11.88 17.85
C ALA A 47 4.85 12.56 17.38
N GLN A 48 4.78 13.49 16.43
CA GLN A 48 5.94 14.14 15.80
C GLN A 48 6.95 13.16 15.20
N VAL A 49 6.46 12.05 14.65
CA VAL A 49 7.28 11.07 13.94
C VAL A 49 7.38 11.48 12.48
N PRO A 50 8.59 11.77 11.96
CA PRO A 50 8.76 12.20 10.58
C PRO A 50 8.50 11.05 9.60
N TYR A 51 7.79 11.34 8.51
CA TYR A 51 7.55 10.42 7.42
C TYR A 51 7.52 11.15 6.07
N THR A 52 7.65 10.42 4.98
CA THR A 52 7.45 10.92 3.62
C THR A 52 6.29 10.19 2.98
N ARG A 53 5.41 10.93 2.31
CA ARG A 53 4.33 10.34 1.55
C ARG A 53 4.86 9.90 0.19
N VAL A 54 4.53 8.68 -0.21
CA VAL A 54 4.85 8.11 -1.52
C VAL A 54 3.58 7.53 -2.12
N PHE A 55 3.51 7.49 -3.45
CA PHE A 55 2.40 6.85 -4.13
C PHE A 55 2.89 6.11 -5.37
N ASP A 56 1.99 5.72 -6.28
CA ASP A 56 2.28 4.86 -7.43
C ASP A 56 3.49 5.35 -8.25
N GLU A 57 3.54 6.65 -8.54
CA GLU A 57 4.60 7.26 -9.32
C GLU A 57 5.98 7.12 -8.66
N ASP A 58 6.05 7.37 -7.34
CA ASP A 58 7.30 7.30 -6.58
C ASP A 58 7.79 5.85 -6.48
N VAL A 59 6.86 4.90 -6.24
CA VAL A 59 7.15 3.48 -6.13
C VAL A 59 7.69 2.95 -7.46
N LEU A 60 7.03 3.27 -8.58
CA LEU A 60 7.44 2.84 -9.91
C LEU A 60 8.71 3.54 -10.41
N ALA A 61 9.01 4.73 -9.89
CA ALA A 61 10.29 5.40 -10.12
C ALA A 61 11.46 4.77 -9.35
N GLY A 62 11.19 3.82 -8.44
CA GLY A 62 12.21 3.14 -7.64
C GLY A 62 12.59 3.89 -6.37
N ASP A 63 11.83 4.88 -5.96
CA ASP A 63 12.12 5.76 -4.83
C ASP A 63 12.08 5.04 -3.48
N LEU A 64 11.47 3.85 -3.39
CA LEU A 64 11.44 3.05 -2.16
C LEU A 64 12.84 2.74 -1.62
N ALA A 65 13.86 2.64 -2.48
CA ALA A 65 15.24 2.44 -2.06
C ALA A 65 15.82 3.55 -1.17
N LYS A 66 15.14 4.70 -1.06
CA LYS A 66 15.53 5.83 -0.21
C LYS A 66 15.07 5.66 1.24
N TYR A 67 14.19 4.69 1.51
CA TYR A 67 13.51 4.49 2.79
C TYR A 67 13.89 3.16 3.42
N ASP A 68 13.90 3.15 4.76
CA ASP A 68 14.16 1.94 5.55
C ASP A 68 12.83 1.19 5.85
N TRP A 69 11.70 1.91 5.88
CA TRP A 69 10.37 1.41 6.25
C TRP A 69 9.30 1.94 5.29
N LEU A 70 8.53 1.04 4.70
CA LEU A 70 7.31 1.34 3.96
C LEU A 70 6.08 0.94 4.80
N HIS A 71 5.15 1.86 4.97
CA HIS A 71 3.86 1.63 5.63
C HIS A 71 2.73 1.66 4.62
N LEU A 72 1.96 0.56 4.59
CA LEU A 72 0.70 0.42 3.85
C LEU A 72 -0.44 0.28 4.86
N HIS A 73 -1.64 0.81 4.59
CA HIS A 73 -2.73 0.66 5.55
C HIS A 73 -4.08 0.27 4.95
N HIS A 74 -4.71 1.00 4.09
CA HIS A 74 -6.05 0.63 3.59
C HIS A 74 -6.22 0.74 2.07
N GLU A 75 -5.13 0.84 1.36
CA GLU A 75 -5.13 0.91 -0.09
C GLU A 75 -5.57 -0.41 -0.72
N ASP A 76 -6.17 -0.29 -1.90
CA ASP A 76 -6.54 -1.41 -2.73
C ASP A 76 -5.52 -1.58 -3.86
N PHE A 77 -4.80 -2.70 -3.84
CA PHE A 77 -3.82 -3.06 -4.86
C PHE A 77 -4.42 -3.91 -5.98
N THR A 78 -5.71 -4.26 -5.89
CA THR A 78 -6.38 -5.06 -6.93
C THR A 78 -6.92 -4.22 -8.08
N GLY A 79 -7.12 -2.91 -7.87
CA GLY A 79 -7.75 -2.00 -8.83
C GLY A 79 -9.26 -2.18 -8.96
N GLN A 80 -9.89 -2.86 -8.01
CA GLN A 80 -11.32 -3.15 -8.10
C GLN A 80 -12.24 -2.04 -7.57
N TYR A 81 -11.75 -1.09 -6.76
CA TYR A 81 -12.60 -0.13 -6.01
C TYR A 81 -13.70 -0.80 -5.16
N GLY A 82 -13.59 -2.12 -4.92
CA GLY A 82 -14.67 -3.06 -4.62
C GLY A 82 -15.52 -2.73 -3.44
N LYS A 83 -14.95 -2.52 -2.28
CA LYS A 83 -15.70 -2.30 -1.03
C LYS A 83 -16.57 -1.04 -1.03
N PHE A 84 -16.28 -0.07 -1.88
CA PHE A 84 -17.01 1.18 -1.96
C PHE A 84 -17.92 1.28 -3.18
N TYR A 85 -17.68 0.50 -4.23
CA TYR A 85 -18.41 0.57 -5.49
C TYR A 85 -19.93 0.44 -5.31
N GLY A 86 -20.39 -0.59 -4.61
CA GLY A 86 -21.82 -0.84 -4.43
C GLY A 86 -22.58 0.32 -3.80
N ALA A 87 -21.96 1.02 -2.84
CA ALA A 87 -22.57 2.12 -2.10
C ALA A 87 -22.36 3.49 -2.75
N TYR A 88 -21.23 3.72 -3.40
CA TYR A 88 -20.77 5.07 -3.75
C TYR A 88 -20.49 5.32 -5.25
N ARG A 89 -20.64 4.31 -6.12
CA ARG A 89 -20.34 4.44 -7.56
C ARG A 89 -20.97 5.65 -8.27
N ASN A 90 -22.09 6.15 -7.74
CA ASN A 90 -22.83 7.28 -8.31
C ASN A 90 -22.52 8.61 -7.62
N THR A 91 -21.59 8.65 -6.67
CA THR A 91 -21.19 9.88 -5.99
C THR A 91 -20.08 10.58 -6.76
N ASP A 92 -20.06 11.91 -6.71
CA ASP A 92 -19.09 12.71 -7.44
C ASP A 92 -17.65 12.41 -7.01
N TRP A 93 -17.43 12.23 -5.71
CA TRP A 93 -16.09 11.95 -5.18
C TRP A 93 -15.57 10.59 -5.64
N TYR A 94 -16.42 9.55 -5.65
CA TYR A 94 -16.00 8.21 -6.09
C TYR A 94 -15.64 8.21 -7.59
N GLN A 95 -16.47 8.87 -8.40
CA GLN A 95 -16.22 9.01 -9.83
C GLN A 95 -14.97 9.87 -10.12
N ALA A 96 -14.67 10.86 -9.27
CA ALA A 96 -13.45 11.64 -9.39
C ALA A 96 -12.23 10.75 -9.08
N ASP A 97 -12.24 10.00 -7.99
CA ASP A 97 -11.17 9.07 -7.61
C ASP A 97 -10.92 8.02 -8.70
N GLN A 98 -11.97 7.46 -9.27
CA GLN A 98 -11.86 6.51 -10.39
C GLN A 98 -11.19 7.16 -11.60
N ARG A 99 -11.66 8.33 -12.04
CA ARG A 99 -11.04 9.06 -13.17
C ARG A 99 -9.57 9.39 -12.91
N ASP A 100 -9.23 9.78 -11.69
CA ASP A 100 -7.86 10.12 -11.32
C ASP A 100 -6.96 8.88 -11.36
N ALA A 101 -7.44 7.73 -10.89
CA ALA A 101 -6.71 6.47 -10.95
C ALA A 101 -6.49 6.01 -12.41
N GLU A 102 -7.53 6.04 -13.25
CA GLU A 102 -7.44 5.69 -14.67
C GLU A 102 -6.48 6.64 -15.43
N ALA A 103 -6.55 7.94 -15.13
CA ALA A 103 -5.65 8.94 -15.72
C ALA A 103 -4.19 8.73 -15.29
N ARG A 104 -3.96 8.32 -14.04
CA ARG A 104 -2.63 7.99 -13.52
C ARG A 104 -2.08 6.75 -14.19
N ALA A 105 -2.82 5.66 -14.23
CA ALA A 105 -2.42 4.43 -14.91
C ALA A 105 -1.97 4.73 -16.35
N LYS A 106 -2.78 5.49 -17.07
CA LYS A 106 -2.46 5.89 -18.45
C LYS A 106 -1.18 6.75 -18.57
N ARG A 107 -0.96 7.70 -17.62
CA ARG A 107 0.28 8.51 -17.61
C ARG A 107 1.52 7.65 -17.38
N LEU A 108 1.38 6.60 -16.55
CA LEU A 108 2.45 5.66 -16.22
C LEU A 108 2.64 4.57 -17.29
N GLY A 109 1.82 4.58 -18.35
CA GLY A 109 1.95 3.66 -19.48
C GLY A 109 1.16 2.36 -19.35
N PHE A 110 0.26 2.26 -18.36
CA PHE A 110 -0.61 1.11 -18.16
C PHE A 110 -1.97 1.30 -18.85
N ALA A 111 -2.51 0.20 -19.36
CA ALA A 111 -3.84 0.20 -19.95
C ALA A 111 -4.95 0.21 -18.88
N LYS A 112 -4.69 -0.42 -17.75
CA LYS A 112 -5.63 -0.61 -16.64
C LYS A 112 -5.02 -0.20 -15.31
N VAL A 113 -5.87 0.20 -14.36
CA VAL A 113 -5.47 0.47 -12.98
C VAL A 113 -4.97 -0.81 -12.29
N SER A 114 -5.58 -1.96 -12.57
CA SER A 114 -5.14 -3.25 -12.03
C SER A 114 -3.71 -3.60 -12.46
N ASP A 115 -3.32 -3.34 -13.70
CA ASP A 115 -1.96 -3.59 -14.18
C ASP A 115 -0.94 -2.64 -13.52
N GLU A 116 -1.30 -1.38 -13.33
CA GLU A 116 -0.50 -0.43 -12.55
C GLU A 116 -0.30 -0.92 -11.12
N LYS A 117 -1.38 -1.34 -10.44
CA LYS A 117 -1.31 -1.81 -9.05
C LYS A 117 -0.51 -3.09 -8.89
N LYS A 118 -0.59 -4.02 -9.83
CA LYS A 118 0.29 -5.20 -9.87
C LYS A 118 1.77 -4.81 -10.00
N ALA A 119 2.09 -3.85 -10.86
CA ALA A 119 3.45 -3.35 -11.00
C ALA A 119 3.95 -2.66 -9.72
N VAL A 120 3.09 -1.88 -9.03
CA VAL A 120 3.40 -1.28 -7.73
C VAL A 120 3.63 -2.35 -6.66
N ALA A 121 2.79 -3.38 -6.61
CA ALA A 121 2.96 -4.51 -5.70
C ALA A 121 4.29 -5.24 -5.94
N GLU A 122 4.66 -5.49 -7.19
CA GLU A 122 5.93 -6.14 -7.54
C GLU A 122 7.15 -5.27 -7.21
N ALA A 123 7.07 -3.96 -7.44
CA ALA A 123 8.13 -3.03 -7.02
C ALA A 123 8.29 -3.03 -5.50
N THR A 124 7.19 -3.07 -4.75
CA THR A 124 7.19 -3.19 -3.29
C THR A 124 7.77 -4.54 -2.84
N ARG A 125 7.39 -5.64 -3.50
CA ARG A 125 7.97 -6.96 -3.24
C ARG A 125 9.49 -6.95 -3.45
N THR A 126 9.94 -6.32 -4.52
CA THR A 126 11.37 -6.15 -4.80
C THR A 126 12.07 -5.35 -3.72
N TYR A 127 11.46 -4.28 -3.22
CA TYR A 127 11.98 -3.49 -2.10
C TYR A 127 12.18 -4.36 -0.85
N VAL A 128 11.18 -5.18 -0.48
CA VAL A 128 11.25 -6.08 0.69
C VAL A 128 12.34 -7.14 0.51
N THR A 129 12.39 -7.79 -0.65
CA THR A 129 13.40 -8.82 -0.91
C THR A 129 14.83 -8.27 -0.93
N ASN A 130 14.99 -6.97 -1.17
CA ASN A 130 16.27 -6.27 -1.06
C ASN A 130 16.57 -5.74 0.36
N GLY A 131 15.77 -6.13 1.36
CA GLY A 131 16.02 -5.81 2.78
C GLY A 131 15.24 -4.61 3.32
N GLY A 132 14.29 -4.07 2.58
CA GLY A 132 13.36 -3.06 3.07
C GLY A 132 12.36 -3.64 4.08
N PHE A 133 11.95 -2.84 5.04
CA PHE A 133 10.92 -3.25 6.01
C PHE A 133 9.54 -2.80 5.55
N LEU A 134 8.61 -3.75 5.44
CA LEU A 134 7.21 -3.50 5.10
C LEU A 134 6.32 -3.73 6.33
N PHE A 135 5.50 -2.75 6.66
CA PHE A 135 4.39 -2.91 7.58
C PHE A 135 3.08 -2.66 6.83
N ALA A 136 2.24 -3.67 6.73
CA ALA A 136 0.92 -3.56 6.12
C ALA A 136 -0.18 -3.83 7.16
N MET A 137 -1.28 -3.09 7.05
CA MET A 137 -2.44 -3.29 7.92
C MET A 137 -3.75 -3.09 7.14
N CYS A 138 -4.86 -3.48 7.75
CA CYS A 138 -6.22 -3.35 7.19
C CYS A 138 -6.32 -4.04 5.80
N SER A 139 -7.03 -3.43 4.86
CA SER A 139 -7.22 -4.00 3.52
C SER A 139 -5.94 -4.08 2.67
N ALA A 140 -4.89 -3.33 3.02
CA ALA A 140 -3.62 -3.43 2.30
C ALA A 140 -2.97 -4.80 2.48
N THR A 141 -3.17 -5.50 3.62
CA THR A 141 -2.64 -6.85 3.82
C THR A 141 -3.16 -7.83 2.78
N ASP A 142 -4.48 -7.86 2.62
CA ASP A 142 -5.14 -8.80 1.71
C ASP A 142 -4.92 -8.40 0.24
N THR A 143 -5.19 -7.14 -0.09
CA THR A 143 -5.17 -6.68 -1.48
C THR A 143 -3.78 -6.67 -2.09
N PHE A 144 -2.74 -6.48 -1.27
CA PHE A 144 -1.35 -6.54 -1.71
C PHE A 144 -0.97 -7.97 -2.14
N ASP A 145 -1.23 -8.96 -1.31
CA ASP A 145 -0.95 -10.37 -1.64
C ASP A 145 -1.82 -10.89 -2.78
N ILE A 146 -3.09 -10.45 -2.84
CA ILE A 146 -3.97 -10.76 -3.98
C ILE A 146 -3.37 -10.20 -5.29
N ALA A 147 -2.85 -8.98 -5.30
CA ALA A 147 -2.22 -8.39 -6.47
C ALA A 147 -0.97 -9.17 -6.90
N LEU A 148 -0.17 -9.66 -5.95
CA LEU A 148 0.99 -10.51 -6.23
C LEU A 148 0.58 -11.87 -6.79
N ALA A 149 -0.40 -12.55 -6.17
CA ALA A 149 -0.89 -13.84 -6.63
C ALA A 149 -1.52 -13.75 -8.03
N ALA A 150 -2.19 -12.64 -8.33
CA ALA A 150 -2.85 -12.39 -9.61
C ALA A 150 -1.95 -11.73 -10.66
N HIS A 151 -0.63 -11.76 -10.50
CA HIS A 151 0.32 -11.05 -11.37
C HIS A 151 0.04 -11.26 -12.87
N ASP A 152 -0.16 -12.50 -13.30
CA ASP A 152 -0.38 -12.87 -14.70
C ASP A 152 -1.85 -13.13 -15.05
N VAL A 153 -2.76 -12.77 -14.15
CA VAL A 153 -4.19 -13.11 -14.26
C VAL A 153 -5.04 -11.87 -14.08
N ASP A 154 -6.05 -11.72 -14.90
CA ASP A 154 -7.07 -10.69 -14.69
C ASP A 154 -8.17 -11.24 -13.75
N ILE A 155 -8.29 -10.63 -12.58
CA ILE A 155 -9.30 -10.95 -11.56
C ILE A 155 -10.35 -9.85 -11.41
N VAL A 156 -10.25 -8.77 -12.20
CA VAL A 156 -11.07 -7.58 -12.04
C VAL A 156 -12.39 -7.75 -12.79
N PRO A 157 -13.55 -7.64 -12.12
CA PRO A 157 -14.84 -7.70 -12.79
C PRO A 157 -15.05 -6.55 -13.76
N GLN A 158 -15.80 -6.80 -14.83
CA GLN A 158 -16.06 -5.87 -15.94
C GLN A 158 -16.60 -4.50 -15.52
N GLU A 159 -17.26 -4.40 -14.39
CA GLU A 159 -17.79 -3.13 -13.87
C GLU A 159 -16.70 -2.14 -13.43
N PHE A 160 -15.46 -2.60 -13.27
CA PHE A 160 -14.33 -1.76 -12.84
C PHE A 160 -13.38 -1.39 -13.98
N ASP A 161 -13.13 -2.32 -14.92
CA ASP A 161 -12.11 -2.13 -15.96
C ASP A 161 -12.62 -2.33 -17.38
N TYR A 162 -13.94 -2.55 -17.54
CA TYR A 162 -14.68 -2.64 -18.79
C TYR A 162 -14.42 -3.89 -19.64
N ASP A 163 -13.68 -4.85 -19.14
CA ASP A 163 -13.55 -6.17 -19.78
C ASP A 163 -13.79 -7.33 -18.78
N GLY A 164 -13.62 -8.56 -19.19
CA GLY A 164 -13.98 -9.70 -18.37
C GLY A 164 -12.77 -10.33 -17.67
N ILE A 165 -13.00 -10.93 -16.52
CA ILE A 165 -12.00 -11.70 -15.77
C ILE A 165 -11.45 -12.87 -16.60
N THR A 166 -10.22 -13.25 -16.33
CA THR A 166 -9.61 -14.45 -16.93
C THR A 166 -10.41 -15.70 -16.55
N PRO A 167 -10.92 -16.49 -17.53
CA PRO A 167 -11.65 -17.71 -17.22
C PRO A 167 -10.80 -18.70 -16.40
N GLY A 168 -11.35 -19.21 -15.30
CA GLY A 168 -10.65 -20.12 -14.39
C GLY A 168 -9.47 -19.46 -13.67
N PHE A 169 -9.54 -18.17 -13.38
CA PHE A 169 -8.45 -17.40 -12.76
C PHE A 169 -7.99 -18.00 -11.44
N GLN A 170 -8.87 -18.60 -10.65
CA GLN A 170 -8.52 -19.17 -9.35
C GLN A 170 -7.46 -20.27 -9.44
N ASP A 171 -7.51 -21.09 -10.48
CA ASP A 171 -6.53 -22.17 -10.71
C ASP A 171 -5.19 -21.65 -11.29
N LYS A 172 -5.13 -20.34 -11.58
CA LYS A 172 -3.97 -19.68 -12.20
C LYS A 172 -3.27 -18.71 -11.25
N LEU A 173 -3.80 -18.53 -10.03
CA LEU A 173 -3.18 -17.70 -9.02
C LEU A 173 -1.85 -18.32 -8.56
N ASP A 174 -0.82 -17.50 -8.47
CA ASP A 174 0.51 -17.91 -8.03
C ASP A 174 0.75 -17.46 -6.59
N TYR A 175 0.39 -18.33 -5.63
CA TYR A 175 0.54 -18.03 -4.21
C TYR A 175 2.00 -18.03 -3.72
N ASP A 176 2.94 -18.60 -4.50
CA ASP A 176 4.37 -18.57 -4.16
C ASP A 176 4.95 -17.14 -4.26
N ARG A 177 4.20 -16.22 -4.83
CA ARG A 177 4.56 -14.80 -4.89
C ARG A 177 4.14 -13.98 -3.65
N CYS A 178 3.23 -14.51 -2.84
CA CYS A 178 2.71 -13.84 -1.64
C CYS A 178 3.70 -13.83 -0.49
N PHE A 179 3.45 -12.96 0.47
CA PHE A 179 4.21 -12.91 1.73
C PHE A 179 3.49 -13.65 2.87
N ALA A 180 2.18 -13.87 2.77
CA ALA A 180 1.36 -14.55 3.78
C ALA A 180 0.76 -15.87 3.27
#